data_8e92222390df7b6fd1ea0f5177c2a4ca
#
_entry.id   8e92222390df7b6fd1ea0f5177c2a4ca
#
_cell.length_a   1.000
_cell.length_b   1.000
_cell.length_c   1.000
_cell.angle_alpha   90.00
_cell.angle_beta   90.00
_cell.angle_gamma   90.00
#
_symmetry.space_group_name_H-M   'P 1'
#
loop_
_entity.id
_entity.type
_entity.pdbx_description
1 polymer ?
#
loop_
_entity_poly.entity_id
_entity_poly.type
_entity_poly.pdbx_seq_one_letter_code
_entity_poly.pdbx_strand_id
1 'polypeptide(L)'
;MDLRLSVNISILFCSQTSNKSMKTPKLPLIIDGLQYNNWSEDIFREMNEGGVAAVHVTICYHEDFQEMVENVIAWNRLFELHSELIFQGRCAEDVLKAQNEGRTAIIFGFQNCSPIEDDIGLVEICHQLGVRFMQLSYNNQSLLATGCYEDDDSGITRMGRQVIKEMNRVGLVVDMSHSARRSTLEAIEISARPIAITHANPFFWCEALRNKTDDVLKAIGKSGGMLGFSVYPHHLKDKSACLLEDFCGMIARTAEMIGVERIGIGSDLCQNQPDNVVEWMRNGTWSNERDFGEGSAELAGFPEQPEWFRDNRDFENIFSCLRKTGFSENEVERIAGLNWLEFFEKSFGP
;
A
#
# COMPACT_ATOMS: atom_id res chain seq x y z
N MET A 1 10.17 12.68 75.67
CA MET A 1 9.95 14.16 75.63
C MET A 1 9.58 14.48 74.19
N ASP A 2 8.29 14.43 73.92
CA ASP A 2 7.68 14.61 72.60
C ASP A 2 7.55 16.11 72.26
N LEU A 3 8.01 16.48 71.11
CA LEU A 3 7.73 17.77 70.50
C LEU A 3 7.09 17.56 69.13
N ARG A 4 5.75 17.55 69.12
CA ARG A 4 4.96 17.61 67.88
C ARG A 4 4.87 19.08 67.43
N LEU A 5 5.39 19.37 66.25
CA LEU A 5 5.14 20.61 65.50
C LEU A 5 3.97 20.40 64.58
N SER A 6 2.86 21.08 64.84
CA SER A 6 1.67 21.17 63.99
C SER A 6 1.90 22.23 62.92
N VAL A 7 1.86 21.83 61.64
CA VAL A 7 1.88 22.77 60.51
C VAL A 7 0.46 22.92 60.00
N ASN A 8 -0.09 24.15 60.13
CA ASN A 8 -1.34 24.55 59.52
C ASN A 8 -1.18 24.77 58.01
N ILE A 9 -1.84 23.93 57.18
CA ILE A 9 -1.94 24.15 55.74
C ILE A 9 -3.27 24.83 55.43
N SER A 10 -3.19 26.13 55.05
CA SER A 10 -4.32 26.87 54.51
C SER A 10 -4.54 26.43 53.05
N ILE A 11 -5.66 25.81 52.77
CA ILE A 11 -6.09 25.44 51.42
C ILE A 11 -6.67 26.68 50.75
N LEU A 12 -5.95 27.22 49.78
CA LEU A 12 -6.44 28.20 48.82
C LEU A 12 -7.22 27.45 47.72
N PHE A 13 -8.54 27.65 47.69
CA PHE A 13 -9.35 27.24 46.55
C PHE A 13 -9.04 28.17 45.37
N CYS A 14 -8.31 27.62 44.40
CA CYS A 14 -8.17 28.24 43.09
C CYS A 14 -9.31 27.76 42.19
N SER A 15 -10.20 28.66 41.81
CA SER A 15 -11.25 28.42 40.86
C SER A 15 -10.69 28.06 39.48
N GLN A 16 -10.79 26.81 39.08
CA GLN A 16 -10.49 26.38 37.73
C GLN A 16 -11.56 26.89 36.77
N THR A 17 -11.24 27.92 36.03
CA THR A 17 -11.91 28.24 34.77
C THR A 17 -11.59 27.15 33.77
N SER A 18 -12.57 26.33 33.38
CA SER A 18 -12.44 25.33 32.35
C SER A 18 -12.20 25.99 31.01
N ASN A 19 -10.95 26.10 30.59
CA ASN A 19 -10.58 26.30 29.21
C ASN A 19 -10.97 25.02 28.45
N LYS A 20 -12.12 25.04 27.76
CA LYS A 20 -12.40 24.09 26.67
C LYS A 20 -11.36 24.38 25.57
N SER A 21 -10.26 23.66 25.60
CA SER A 21 -9.39 23.53 24.43
C SER A 21 -10.26 22.95 23.33
N MET A 22 -10.52 23.70 22.27
CA MET A 22 -11.01 23.16 21.03
C MET A 22 -9.97 22.11 20.60
N LYS A 23 -10.34 20.81 20.71
CA LYS A 23 -9.53 19.75 20.14
C LYS A 23 -9.50 20.02 18.65
N THR A 24 -8.33 20.34 18.11
CA THR A 24 -8.10 20.26 16.65
C THR A 24 -8.60 18.90 16.20
N PRO A 25 -9.42 18.81 15.14
CA PRO A 25 -9.85 17.51 14.65
C PRO A 25 -8.59 16.66 14.40
N LYS A 26 -8.53 15.49 15.03
CA LYS A 26 -7.43 14.56 14.79
C LYS A 26 -7.59 14.10 13.34
N LEU A 27 -6.58 14.35 12.49
CA LEU A 27 -6.57 13.83 11.12
C LEU A 27 -6.84 12.32 11.14
N PRO A 28 -7.60 11.78 10.20
CA PRO A 28 -7.78 10.33 10.10
C PRO A 28 -6.43 9.65 9.96
N LEU A 29 -6.31 8.41 10.43
CA LEU A 29 -5.15 7.57 10.15
C LEU A 29 -5.13 7.28 8.65
N ILE A 30 -4.13 7.78 7.93
CA ILE A 30 -3.98 7.55 6.49
C ILE A 30 -2.89 6.50 6.27
N ILE A 31 -3.25 5.41 5.59
CA ILE A 31 -2.31 4.37 5.14
C ILE A 31 -2.49 4.19 3.63
N ASP A 32 -1.41 4.34 2.89
CA ASP A 32 -1.40 4.07 1.46
C ASP A 32 -0.82 2.68 1.16
N GLY A 33 -1.61 1.87 0.46
CA GLY A 33 -1.28 0.48 0.14
C GLY A 33 -0.13 0.31 -0.85
N LEU A 34 0.22 1.35 -1.63
CA LEU A 34 1.42 1.33 -2.48
C LEU A 34 1.78 2.71 -3.02
N GLN A 35 3.10 2.99 -3.03
CA GLN A 35 3.70 4.07 -3.82
C GLN A 35 5.07 3.65 -4.39
N TYR A 36 5.44 4.28 -5.51
CA TYR A 36 6.75 4.16 -6.12
C TYR A 36 7.23 5.51 -6.65
N ASN A 37 7.89 6.29 -5.83
CA ASN A 37 8.34 7.64 -6.16
C ASN A 37 9.86 7.69 -6.37
N ASN A 38 10.35 8.71 -7.07
CA ASN A 38 11.74 9.13 -7.01
C ASN A 38 11.95 9.89 -5.68
N TRP A 39 12.22 9.13 -4.62
CA TRP A 39 12.16 9.55 -3.23
C TRP A 39 13.05 10.73 -2.90
N SER A 40 12.50 11.77 -2.29
CA SER A 40 13.18 12.99 -1.90
C SER A 40 12.62 13.55 -0.59
N GLU A 41 13.34 14.49 0.01
CA GLU A 41 12.86 15.21 1.20
C GLU A 41 11.51 15.91 0.96
N ASP A 42 11.30 16.46 -0.23
CA ASP A 42 10.05 17.15 -0.58
C ASP A 42 8.86 16.17 -0.54
N ILE A 43 9.01 14.97 -1.11
CA ILE A 43 7.97 13.92 -1.06
C ILE A 43 7.71 13.48 0.39
N PHE A 44 8.74 13.33 1.22
CA PHE A 44 8.55 12.98 2.63
C PHE A 44 7.83 14.08 3.42
N ARG A 45 8.09 15.36 3.08
CA ARG A 45 7.34 16.49 3.65
C ARG A 45 5.88 16.50 3.19
N GLU A 46 5.60 16.24 1.91
CA GLU A 46 4.24 16.11 1.38
C GLU A 46 3.45 14.99 2.09
N MET A 47 4.07 13.85 2.39
CA MET A 47 3.47 12.78 3.18
C MET A 47 3.08 13.26 4.59
N ASN A 48 3.98 13.98 5.26
CA ASN A 48 3.72 14.49 6.60
C ASN A 48 2.65 15.59 6.58
N GLU A 49 2.69 16.50 5.61
CA GLU A 49 1.68 17.55 5.41
C GLU A 49 0.31 16.96 5.10
N GLY A 50 0.26 15.89 4.30
CA GLY A 50 -0.95 15.13 3.98
C GLY A 50 -1.46 14.22 5.11
N GLY A 51 -0.69 14.08 6.20
CA GLY A 51 -1.06 13.23 7.34
C GLY A 51 -0.92 11.72 7.08
N VAL A 52 -0.10 11.32 6.10
CA VAL A 52 0.14 9.91 5.77
C VAL A 52 0.96 9.26 6.86
N ALA A 53 0.33 8.40 7.66
CA ALA A 53 0.96 7.70 8.77
C ALA A 53 1.83 6.51 8.31
N ALA A 54 1.43 5.84 7.23
CA ALA A 54 2.23 4.76 6.66
C ALA A 54 2.03 4.65 5.15
N VAL A 55 3.07 4.18 4.47
CA VAL A 55 3.04 3.87 3.05
C VAL A 55 3.80 2.58 2.78
N HIS A 56 3.19 1.67 2.02
CA HIS A 56 3.88 0.55 1.41
C HIS A 56 4.65 1.05 0.20
N VAL A 57 5.97 0.88 0.19
CA VAL A 57 6.83 1.31 -0.89
C VAL A 57 7.43 0.12 -1.63
N THR A 58 7.48 0.22 -2.94
CA THR A 58 8.19 -0.75 -3.77
C THR A 58 9.68 -0.51 -3.68
N ILE A 59 10.44 -1.54 -3.27
CA ILE A 59 11.89 -1.51 -3.25
C ILE A 59 12.52 -2.43 -4.29
N CYS A 60 11.71 -3.29 -4.95
CA CYS A 60 12.17 -4.15 -6.05
C CYS A 60 11.07 -4.41 -7.07
N TYR A 61 11.47 -4.49 -8.34
CA TYR A 61 10.70 -4.98 -9.48
C TYR A 61 11.39 -6.19 -10.13
N HIS A 62 12.56 -5.99 -10.74
CA HIS A 62 13.31 -7.01 -11.49
C HIS A 62 14.68 -7.30 -10.88
N GLU A 63 15.03 -6.59 -9.81
CA GLU A 63 16.28 -6.74 -9.09
C GLU A 63 16.43 -8.16 -8.55
N ASP A 64 17.66 -8.66 -8.58
CA ASP A 64 18.04 -9.87 -7.88
C ASP A 64 18.22 -9.64 -6.37
N PHE A 65 18.62 -10.67 -5.62
CA PHE A 65 18.79 -10.55 -4.18
C PHE A 65 19.88 -9.55 -3.78
N GLN A 66 20.97 -9.47 -4.51
CA GLN A 66 22.06 -8.53 -4.20
C GLN A 66 21.60 -7.08 -4.44
N GLU A 67 20.99 -6.82 -5.57
CA GLU A 67 20.44 -5.51 -5.93
C GLU A 67 19.37 -5.07 -4.94
N MET A 68 18.52 -6.00 -4.46
CA MET A 68 17.55 -5.75 -3.39
C MET A 68 18.24 -5.29 -2.10
N VAL A 69 19.33 -5.94 -1.70
CA VAL A 69 20.12 -5.54 -0.52
C VAL A 69 20.69 -4.13 -0.69
N GLU A 70 21.14 -3.78 -1.90
CA GLU A 70 21.61 -2.42 -2.22
C GLU A 70 20.50 -1.38 -2.07
N ASN A 71 19.27 -1.71 -2.49
CA ASN A 71 18.11 -0.86 -2.27
C ASN A 71 17.76 -0.70 -0.78
N VAL A 72 17.85 -1.76 0.02
CA VAL A 72 17.70 -1.67 1.49
C VAL A 72 18.78 -0.76 2.11
N ILE A 73 20.03 -0.86 1.65
CA ILE A 73 21.10 0.03 2.11
C ILE A 73 20.80 1.48 1.76
N ALA A 74 20.31 1.77 0.55
CA ALA A 74 19.91 3.11 0.13
C ALA A 74 18.80 3.66 1.04
N TRP A 75 17.76 2.87 1.34
CA TRP A 75 16.70 3.24 2.26
C TRP A 75 17.20 3.50 3.69
N ASN A 76 18.15 2.71 4.18
CA ASN A 76 18.75 2.97 5.50
C ASN A 76 19.43 4.35 5.55
N ARG A 77 20.05 4.80 4.44
CA ARG A 77 20.61 6.17 4.35
C ARG A 77 19.51 7.24 4.35
N LEU A 78 18.38 7.01 3.67
CA LEU A 78 17.24 7.92 3.71
C LEU A 78 16.65 8.02 5.13
N PHE A 79 16.54 6.92 5.88
CA PHE A 79 16.09 6.93 7.27
C PHE A 79 17.05 7.69 8.21
N GLU A 80 18.37 7.57 8.00
CA GLU A 80 19.35 8.33 8.75
C GLU A 80 19.25 9.84 8.43
N LEU A 81 19.14 10.19 7.15
CA LEU A 81 19.13 11.58 6.67
C LEU A 81 17.83 12.30 7.00
N HIS A 82 16.69 11.61 6.93
CA HIS A 82 15.35 12.19 7.10
C HIS A 82 14.62 11.60 8.31
N SER A 83 15.36 11.30 9.39
CA SER A 83 14.82 10.65 10.58
C SER A 83 13.66 11.38 11.25
N GLU A 84 13.55 12.69 11.04
CA GLU A 84 12.44 13.52 11.54
C GLU A 84 11.15 13.36 10.72
N LEU A 85 11.24 12.82 9.49
CA LEU A 85 10.13 12.69 8.57
C LEU A 85 9.67 11.25 8.41
N ILE A 86 10.61 10.31 8.33
CA ILE A 86 10.34 8.90 8.00
C ILE A 86 11.12 7.93 8.89
N PHE A 87 10.66 6.70 8.96
CA PHE A 87 11.41 5.56 9.50
C PHE A 87 10.84 4.24 8.94
N GLN A 88 11.59 3.14 9.08
CA GLN A 88 11.13 1.84 8.63
C GLN A 88 9.99 1.31 9.51
N GLY A 89 8.80 1.06 8.92
CA GLY A 89 7.67 0.38 9.55
C GLY A 89 7.76 -1.13 9.33
N ARG A 90 7.58 -1.92 10.39
CA ARG A 90 7.64 -3.38 10.36
C ARG A 90 6.43 -4.06 10.97
N CYS A 91 5.61 -3.32 11.71
CA CYS A 91 4.42 -3.81 12.39
C CYS A 91 3.34 -2.72 12.49
N ALA A 92 2.15 -3.07 12.92
CA ALA A 92 1.05 -2.13 13.07
C ALA A 92 1.34 -1.04 14.13
N GLU A 93 2.08 -1.38 15.18
CA GLU A 93 2.50 -0.43 16.22
C GLU A 93 3.39 0.68 15.66
N ASP A 94 4.22 0.39 14.66
CA ASP A 94 5.04 1.40 13.98
C ASP A 94 4.17 2.44 13.26
N VAL A 95 3.04 2.02 12.69
CA VAL A 95 2.07 2.93 12.05
C VAL A 95 1.46 3.88 13.08
N LEU A 96 1.02 3.35 14.23
CA LEU A 96 0.46 4.17 15.31
C LEU A 96 1.51 5.11 15.90
N LYS A 97 2.76 4.65 16.02
CA LYS A 97 3.89 5.49 16.42
C LYS A 97 4.10 6.63 15.43
N ALA A 98 4.12 6.33 14.13
CA ALA A 98 4.29 7.33 13.08
C ALA A 98 3.21 8.42 13.16
N GLN A 99 1.93 8.04 13.28
CA GLN A 99 0.83 8.99 13.45
C GLN A 99 1.00 9.88 14.69
N ASN A 100 1.44 9.29 15.80
CA ASN A 100 1.61 10.05 17.04
C ASN A 100 2.80 11.02 17.01
N GLU A 101 3.85 10.68 16.24
CA GLU A 101 5.07 11.47 16.11
C GLU A 101 5.01 12.46 14.93
N GLY A 102 3.97 12.42 14.09
CA GLY A 102 3.87 13.24 12.87
C GLY A 102 4.90 12.86 11.82
N ARG A 103 5.25 11.57 11.76
CA ARG A 103 6.17 10.97 10.76
C ARG A 103 5.44 9.96 9.89
N THR A 104 6.09 9.45 8.86
CA THR A 104 5.56 8.37 8.03
C THR A 104 6.36 7.07 8.23
N ALA A 105 5.68 5.98 8.53
CA ALA A 105 6.26 4.64 8.56
C ALA A 105 6.36 4.08 7.15
N ILE A 106 7.56 3.78 6.69
CA ILE A 106 7.84 3.21 5.36
C ILE A 106 7.84 1.68 5.46
N ILE A 107 6.87 1.05 4.83
CA ILE A 107 6.71 -0.41 4.82
C ILE A 107 7.28 -0.95 3.51
N PHE A 108 8.31 -1.78 3.58
CA PHE A 108 8.95 -2.35 2.39
C PHE A 108 8.11 -3.44 1.75
N GLY A 109 8.05 -3.43 0.42
CA GLY A 109 7.51 -4.52 -0.36
C GLY A 109 8.13 -4.64 -1.75
N PHE A 110 7.82 -5.74 -2.40
CA PHE A 110 8.26 -6.05 -3.77
C PHE A 110 7.06 -6.13 -4.69
N GLN A 111 7.15 -5.52 -5.86
CA GLN A 111 6.16 -5.71 -6.91
C GLN A 111 6.43 -6.94 -7.79
N ASN A 112 7.49 -7.72 -7.47
CA ASN A 112 7.81 -8.97 -8.11
C ASN A 112 8.49 -9.92 -7.11
N CYS A 113 8.72 -11.17 -7.50
CA CYS A 113 9.40 -12.17 -6.68
C CYS A 113 10.88 -12.38 -7.08
N SER A 114 11.43 -11.58 -7.98
CA SER A 114 12.81 -11.74 -8.49
C SER A 114 13.87 -11.84 -7.38
N PRO A 115 13.80 -11.11 -6.24
CA PRO A 115 14.81 -11.22 -5.19
C PRO A 115 14.90 -12.58 -4.49
N ILE A 116 13.88 -13.44 -4.60
CA ILE A 116 13.97 -14.78 -4.03
C ILE A 116 14.60 -15.80 -4.99
N GLU A 117 14.85 -15.40 -6.24
CA GLU A 117 15.48 -16.23 -7.25
C GLU A 117 14.82 -17.62 -7.35
N ASP A 118 15.57 -18.71 -7.22
CA ASP A 118 15.08 -20.09 -7.12
C ASP A 118 15.30 -20.71 -5.71
N ASP A 119 15.56 -19.87 -4.68
CA ASP A 119 15.78 -20.28 -3.29
C ASP A 119 14.66 -19.79 -2.35
N ILE A 120 13.77 -20.69 -1.92
CA ILE A 120 12.68 -20.39 -1.00
C ILE A 120 13.19 -19.86 0.35
N GLY A 121 14.40 -20.21 0.76
CA GLY A 121 15.01 -19.72 2.01
C GLY A 121 15.19 -18.19 2.02
N LEU A 122 15.31 -17.55 0.85
CA LEU A 122 15.42 -16.09 0.74
C LEU A 122 14.14 -15.35 1.16
N VAL A 123 12.98 -16.01 1.16
CA VAL A 123 11.72 -15.42 1.68
C VAL A 123 11.87 -15.00 3.15
N GLU A 124 12.44 -15.89 3.99
CA GLU A 124 12.68 -15.57 5.40
C GLU A 124 13.70 -14.43 5.55
N ILE A 125 14.77 -14.44 4.75
CA ILE A 125 15.80 -13.39 4.80
C ILE A 125 15.21 -12.04 4.40
N CYS A 126 14.42 -11.97 3.34
CA CYS A 126 13.71 -10.74 2.93
C CYS A 126 12.81 -10.23 4.07
N HIS A 127 12.06 -11.12 4.73
CA HIS A 127 11.23 -10.72 5.88
C HIS A 127 12.07 -10.17 7.04
N GLN A 128 13.22 -10.79 7.36
CA GLN A 128 14.14 -10.31 8.40
C GLN A 128 14.74 -8.93 8.06
N LEU A 129 14.98 -8.63 6.79
CA LEU A 129 15.40 -7.31 6.32
C LEU A 129 14.27 -6.25 6.37
N GLY A 130 13.05 -6.68 6.69
CA GLY A 130 11.93 -5.77 6.93
C GLY A 130 10.88 -5.73 5.84
N VAL A 131 10.99 -6.57 4.81
CA VAL A 131 9.95 -6.71 3.77
C VAL A 131 8.67 -7.28 4.38
N ARG A 132 7.51 -6.71 4.00
CA ARG A 132 6.19 -7.10 4.50
C ARG A 132 5.21 -7.52 3.41
N PHE A 133 5.46 -7.12 2.17
CA PHE A 133 4.67 -7.51 1.01
C PHE A 133 5.57 -8.07 -0.09
N MET A 134 5.12 -9.10 -0.78
CA MET A 134 5.76 -9.59 -1.99
C MET A 134 4.72 -10.04 -3.00
N GLN A 135 4.81 -9.52 -4.22
CA GLN A 135 4.03 -10.00 -5.34
C GLN A 135 4.67 -11.25 -5.95
N LEU A 136 3.81 -12.16 -6.40
CA LEU A 136 4.28 -13.42 -6.99
C LEU A 136 4.66 -13.28 -8.48
N SER A 137 4.22 -12.21 -9.12
CA SER A 137 4.56 -11.86 -10.52
C SER A 137 4.38 -10.36 -10.74
N TYR A 138 5.13 -9.81 -11.67
CA TYR A 138 4.95 -8.44 -12.17
C TYR A 138 4.64 -8.51 -13.66
N ASN A 139 3.41 -8.18 -14.04
CA ASN A 139 2.89 -8.15 -15.42
C ASN A 139 3.05 -9.45 -16.23
N ASN A 140 4.22 -10.08 -16.19
CA ASN A 140 4.60 -11.24 -16.99
C ASN A 140 4.70 -12.52 -16.16
N GLN A 141 4.96 -13.66 -16.81
CA GLN A 141 5.19 -14.94 -16.15
C GLN A 141 6.44 -14.89 -15.28
N SER A 142 6.31 -15.25 -14.02
CA SER A 142 7.41 -15.48 -13.08
C SER A 142 7.66 -16.98 -12.85
N LEU A 143 8.62 -17.31 -11.99
CA LEU A 143 8.78 -18.68 -11.46
C LEU A 143 7.62 -19.13 -10.59
N LEU A 144 6.77 -18.21 -10.08
CA LEU A 144 5.74 -18.48 -9.08
C LEU A 144 4.32 -18.44 -9.62
N ALA A 145 4.02 -17.47 -10.51
CA ALA A 145 2.67 -17.15 -10.95
C ALA A 145 2.67 -16.49 -12.32
N THR A 146 1.50 -16.45 -12.94
CA THR A 146 1.28 -15.75 -14.21
C THR A 146 0.90 -14.29 -13.95
N GLY A 147 1.53 -13.36 -14.67
CA GLY A 147 1.22 -11.94 -14.66
C GLY A 147 0.01 -11.59 -15.52
N CYS A 148 -0.54 -10.39 -15.31
CA CYS A 148 -1.80 -9.95 -15.92
C CYS A 148 -1.71 -9.64 -17.42
N TYR A 149 -0.50 -9.52 -18.00
CA TYR A 149 -0.31 -9.26 -19.44
C TYR A 149 0.03 -10.51 -20.24
N GLU A 150 0.10 -11.68 -19.60
CA GLU A 150 0.27 -12.95 -20.33
C GLU A 150 -1.04 -13.36 -21.03
N ASP A 151 -0.91 -13.92 -22.23
CA ASP A 151 -2.05 -14.42 -23.00
C ASP A 151 -2.72 -15.62 -22.33
N ASP A 152 -1.92 -16.51 -21.72
CA ASP A 152 -2.37 -17.73 -21.06
C ASP A 152 -2.06 -17.72 -19.57
N ASP A 153 -3.09 -17.71 -18.71
CA ASP A 153 -2.95 -17.80 -17.26
C ASP A 153 -2.81 -19.27 -16.80
N SER A 154 -1.57 -19.69 -16.58
CA SER A 154 -1.25 -21.05 -16.11
C SER A 154 -1.52 -21.29 -14.62
N GLY A 155 -1.83 -20.23 -13.86
CA GLY A 155 -2.04 -20.30 -12.40
C GLY A 155 -0.75 -20.30 -11.59
N ILE A 156 -0.81 -20.77 -10.35
CA ILE A 156 0.31 -20.86 -9.41
C ILE A 156 1.17 -22.09 -9.71
N THR A 157 2.47 -21.88 -9.88
CA THR A 157 3.45 -22.95 -10.13
C THR A 157 3.66 -23.85 -8.91
N ARG A 158 4.38 -24.97 -9.09
CA ARG A 158 4.78 -25.82 -7.94
C ARG A 158 5.65 -25.07 -6.95
N MET A 159 6.58 -24.22 -7.42
CA MET A 159 7.41 -23.37 -6.57
C MET A 159 6.55 -22.31 -5.88
N GLY A 160 5.64 -21.65 -6.61
CA GLY A 160 4.72 -20.66 -6.06
C GLY A 160 3.91 -21.17 -4.87
N ARG A 161 3.44 -22.43 -4.93
CA ARG A 161 2.72 -23.06 -3.79
C ARG A 161 3.61 -23.20 -2.54
N GLN A 162 4.89 -23.49 -2.71
CA GLN A 162 5.83 -23.59 -1.58
C GLN A 162 6.18 -22.19 -1.03
N VAL A 163 6.40 -21.23 -1.93
CA VAL A 163 6.68 -19.83 -1.56
C VAL A 163 5.51 -19.23 -0.78
N ILE A 164 4.26 -19.41 -1.21
CA ILE A 164 3.07 -18.94 -0.46
C ILE A 164 3.06 -19.51 0.96
N LYS A 165 3.38 -20.81 1.13
CA LYS A 165 3.45 -21.43 2.47
C LYS A 165 4.55 -20.82 3.33
N GLU A 166 5.70 -20.56 2.73
CA GLU A 166 6.81 -19.93 3.43
C GLU A 166 6.51 -18.48 3.82
N MET A 167 5.91 -17.70 2.90
CA MET A 167 5.42 -16.36 3.20
C MET A 167 4.42 -16.37 4.36
N ASN A 168 3.49 -17.33 4.38
CA ASN A 168 2.54 -17.49 5.48
C ASN A 168 3.25 -17.84 6.81
N ARG A 169 4.32 -18.67 6.76
CA ARG A 169 5.09 -19.07 7.95
C ARG A 169 5.76 -17.87 8.60
N VAL A 170 6.38 -17.00 7.81
CA VAL A 170 7.15 -15.86 8.32
C VAL A 170 6.29 -14.61 8.55
N GLY A 171 5.06 -14.55 8.01
CA GLY A 171 4.21 -13.36 8.09
C GLY A 171 4.55 -12.30 7.06
N LEU A 172 4.93 -12.72 5.86
CA LEU A 172 5.10 -11.88 4.69
C LEU A 172 3.84 -11.98 3.82
N VAL A 173 3.20 -10.85 3.53
CA VAL A 173 1.92 -10.80 2.83
C VAL A 173 2.08 -11.14 1.36
N VAL A 174 1.25 -12.07 0.86
CA VAL A 174 1.11 -12.34 -0.57
C VAL A 174 0.30 -11.21 -1.20
N ASP A 175 0.89 -10.49 -2.14
CA ASP A 175 0.22 -9.47 -2.94
C ASP A 175 0.01 -9.96 -4.39
N MET A 176 -1.21 -9.84 -4.88
CA MET A 176 -1.60 -10.32 -6.22
C MET A 176 -2.01 -9.19 -7.17
N SER A 177 -1.53 -7.97 -6.92
CA SER A 177 -1.91 -6.79 -7.70
C SER A 177 -1.59 -6.95 -9.20
N HIS A 178 -0.41 -7.45 -9.57
CA HIS A 178 0.00 -7.66 -10.96
C HIS A 178 -0.29 -9.05 -11.52
N SER A 179 -0.83 -9.96 -10.71
CA SER A 179 -1.08 -11.33 -11.14
C SER A 179 -2.39 -11.48 -11.93
N ALA A 180 -2.40 -12.43 -12.85
CA ALA A 180 -3.55 -12.81 -13.66
C ALA A 180 -4.68 -13.39 -12.78
N ARG A 181 -5.87 -13.52 -13.37
CA ARG A 181 -7.11 -13.90 -12.66
C ARG A 181 -7.01 -15.28 -11.98
N ARG A 182 -6.61 -16.33 -12.73
CA ARG A 182 -6.51 -17.69 -12.19
C ARG A 182 -5.43 -17.79 -11.13
N SER A 183 -4.25 -17.18 -11.39
CA SER A 183 -3.16 -17.12 -10.43
C SER A 183 -3.62 -16.47 -9.12
N THR A 184 -4.41 -15.39 -9.18
CA THR A 184 -4.96 -14.71 -7.98
C THR A 184 -5.94 -15.61 -7.23
N LEU A 185 -6.89 -16.26 -7.92
CA LEU A 185 -7.86 -17.16 -7.29
C LEU A 185 -7.17 -18.38 -6.64
N GLU A 186 -6.20 -19.00 -7.32
CA GLU A 186 -5.42 -20.10 -6.77
C GLU A 186 -4.57 -19.66 -5.55
N ALA A 187 -3.99 -18.45 -5.57
CA ALA A 187 -3.25 -17.91 -4.42
C ALA A 187 -4.17 -17.74 -3.19
N ILE A 188 -5.39 -17.23 -3.38
CA ILE A 188 -6.40 -17.13 -2.31
C ILE A 188 -6.71 -18.50 -1.71
N GLU A 189 -6.86 -19.55 -2.55
CA GLU A 189 -7.17 -20.91 -2.09
C GLU A 189 -5.98 -21.56 -1.35
N ILE A 190 -4.75 -21.29 -1.78
CA ILE A 190 -3.53 -21.90 -1.23
C ILE A 190 -3.10 -21.23 0.07
N SER A 191 -3.28 -19.91 0.16
CA SER A 191 -2.82 -19.13 1.30
C SER A 191 -3.62 -19.46 2.56
N ALA A 192 -2.92 -19.78 3.66
CA ALA A 192 -3.53 -19.97 4.97
C ALA A 192 -3.83 -18.64 5.68
N ARG A 193 -3.35 -17.52 5.14
CA ARG A 193 -3.57 -16.15 5.65
C ARG A 193 -4.26 -15.30 4.59
N PRO A 194 -4.97 -14.23 4.99
CA PRO A 194 -5.52 -13.27 4.05
C PRO A 194 -4.42 -12.68 3.15
N ILE A 195 -4.70 -12.56 1.86
CA ILE A 195 -3.80 -11.95 0.88
C ILE A 195 -4.23 -10.52 0.57
N ALA A 196 -3.38 -9.74 -0.09
CA ALA A 196 -3.70 -8.40 -0.54
C ALA A 196 -3.75 -8.30 -2.09
N ILE A 197 -4.51 -7.33 -2.55
CA ILE A 197 -4.38 -6.66 -3.83
C ILE A 197 -4.13 -5.20 -3.46
N THR A 198 -2.86 -4.81 -3.37
CA THR A 198 -2.50 -3.53 -2.75
C THR A 198 -2.89 -2.32 -3.59
N HIS A 199 -2.96 -2.48 -4.94
CA HIS A 199 -3.28 -1.41 -5.88
C HIS A 199 -3.90 -1.96 -7.17
N ALA A 200 -5.23 -1.91 -7.25
CA ALA A 200 -6.00 -2.25 -8.46
C ALA A 200 -7.43 -1.72 -8.34
N ASN A 201 -8.13 -1.63 -9.48
CA ASN A 201 -9.52 -1.23 -9.53
C ASN A 201 -10.40 -2.38 -10.06
N PRO A 202 -11.73 -2.27 -10.00
CA PRO A 202 -12.63 -3.24 -10.58
C PRO A 202 -12.62 -3.20 -12.11
N PHE A 203 -12.54 -4.37 -12.77
CA PHE A 203 -12.61 -4.50 -14.22
C PHE A 203 -13.96 -4.04 -14.80
N PHE A 204 -15.06 -4.21 -14.04
CA PHE A 204 -16.38 -3.73 -14.47
C PHE A 204 -16.47 -2.20 -14.64
N TRP A 205 -15.53 -1.46 -14.04
CA TRP A 205 -15.51 0.00 -14.12
C TRP A 205 -14.50 0.51 -15.16
N CYS A 206 -13.35 -0.15 -15.28
CA CYS A 206 -12.33 0.12 -16.27
C CYS A 206 -11.70 -1.20 -16.74
N GLU A 207 -11.85 -1.53 -18.01
CA GLU A 207 -11.39 -2.80 -18.62
C GLU A 207 -9.87 -2.81 -18.88
N ALA A 208 -9.08 -2.41 -17.89
CA ALA A 208 -7.63 -2.57 -17.91
C ALA A 208 -7.25 -3.98 -17.43
N LEU A 209 -6.24 -4.61 -18.04
CA LEU A 209 -5.77 -5.96 -17.69
C LEU A 209 -5.28 -6.05 -16.23
N ARG A 210 -4.80 -4.93 -15.67
CA ARG A 210 -4.40 -4.81 -14.26
C ARG A 210 -5.58 -4.85 -13.30
N ASN A 211 -6.76 -4.46 -13.75
CA ASN A 211 -7.95 -4.40 -12.91
C ASN A 211 -8.55 -5.79 -12.66
N LYS A 212 -9.26 -5.96 -11.57
CA LYS A 212 -9.70 -7.26 -11.06
C LYS A 212 -11.16 -7.54 -11.41
N THR A 213 -11.40 -8.76 -11.87
CA THR A 213 -12.74 -9.25 -12.21
C THR A 213 -13.60 -9.46 -10.96
N ASP A 214 -14.93 -9.45 -11.12
CA ASP A 214 -15.89 -9.57 -10.01
C ASP A 214 -15.70 -10.81 -9.15
N ASP A 215 -15.31 -11.94 -9.75
CA ASP A 215 -15.06 -13.18 -9.02
C ASP A 215 -13.79 -13.11 -8.16
N VAL A 216 -12.73 -12.44 -8.63
CA VAL A 216 -11.53 -12.14 -7.83
C VAL A 216 -11.90 -11.22 -6.67
N LEU A 217 -12.66 -10.14 -6.93
CA LEU A 217 -13.10 -9.22 -5.89
C LEU A 217 -13.91 -9.92 -4.80
N LYS A 218 -14.90 -10.74 -5.21
CA LYS A 218 -15.70 -11.54 -4.27
C LYS A 218 -14.87 -12.55 -3.49
N ALA A 219 -13.87 -13.17 -4.13
CA ALA A 219 -12.97 -14.12 -3.47
C ALA A 219 -12.11 -13.41 -2.41
N ILE A 220 -11.53 -12.22 -2.71
CA ILE A 220 -10.79 -11.38 -1.75
C ILE A 220 -11.67 -11.02 -0.56
N GLY A 221 -12.88 -10.49 -0.81
CA GLY A 221 -13.81 -10.14 0.28
C GLY A 221 -14.12 -11.32 1.19
N LYS A 222 -14.43 -12.48 0.60
CA LYS A 222 -14.77 -13.70 1.34
C LYS A 222 -13.58 -14.28 2.13
N SER A 223 -12.36 -14.17 1.62
CA SER A 223 -11.15 -14.70 2.27
C SER A 223 -10.63 -13.82 3.42
N GLY A 224 -11.19 -12.63 3.61
CA GLY A 224 -10.70 -11.66 4.59
C GLY A 224 -9.51 -10.83 4.09
N GLY A 225 -9.21 -10.88 2.79
CA GLY A 225 -8.15 -10.10 2.16
C GLY A 225 -8.48 -8.62 2.01
N MET A 226 -7.53 -7.86 1.48
CA MET A 226 -7.63 -6.41 1.28
C MET A 226 -7.49 -6.01 -0.18
N LEU A 227 -8.29 -5.04 -0.60
CA LEU A 227 -8.18 -4.35 -1.88
C LEU A 227 -7.82 -2.88 -1.65
N GLY A 228 -6.69 -2.41 -2.19
CA GLY A 228 -6.33 -0.99 -2.28
C GLY A 228 -6.73 -0.43 -3.65
N PHE A 229 -7.49 0.67 -3.67
CA PHE A 229 -7.87 1.32 -4.92
C PHE A 229 -6.72 2.15 -5.48
N SER A 230 -6.38 1.88 -6.75
CA SER A 230 -5.33 2.56 -7.49
C SER A 230 -5.84 3.89 -8.07
N VAL A 231 -5.01 4.92 -7.98
CA VAL A 231 -5.21 6.22 -8.63
C VAL A 231 -4.32 6.36 -9.88
N TYR A 232 -3.55 5.31 -10.21
CA TYR A 232 -2.73 5.31 -11.41
C TYR A 232 -3.59 5.44 -12.67
N PRO A 233 -3.34 6.46 -13.54
CA PRO A 233 -4.29 6.84 -14.59
C PRO A 233 -4.69 5.73 -15.55
N HIS A 234 -3.78 4.82 -15.90
CA HIS A 234 -4.14 3.70 -16.80
C HIS A 234 -5.10 2.69 -16.17
N HIS A 235 -5.30 2.71 -14.84
CA HIS A 235 -6.29 1.88 -14.14
C HIS A 235 -7.64 2.59 -13.95
N LEU A 236 -7.72 3.88 -14.31
CA LEU A 236 -8.90 4.71 -14.15
C LEU A 236 -9.73 4.78 -15.44
N LYS A 237 -11.04 4.79 -15.29
CA LYS A 237 -11.94 5.21 -16.35
C LYS A 237 -11.60 6.65 -16.76
N ASP A 238 -11.48 6.88 -18.06
CA ASP A 238 -11.08 8.17 -18.63
C ASP A 238 -9.65 8.66 -18.26
N LYS A 239 -8.82 7.76 -17.68
CA LYS A 239 -7.40 8.01 -17.36
C LYS A 239 -7.22 9.26 -16.50
N SER A 240 -6.30 10.16 -16.90
CA SER A 240 -6.03 11.44 -16.19
C SER A 240 -7.24 12.38 -16.12
N ALA A 241 -8.23 12.20 -17.01
CA ALA A 241 -9.48 12.97 -17.00
C ALA A 241 -10.57 12.36 -16.10
N CYS A 242 -10.26 11.29 -15.36
CA CYS A 242 -11.19 10.65 -14.43
C CYS A 242 -11.77 11.66 -13.45
N LEU A 243 -13.09 11.65 -13.28
CA LEU A 243 -13.75 12.49 -12.29
C LEU A 243 -13.69 11.82 -10.91
N LEU A 244 -13.49 12.63 -9.89
CA LEU A 244 -13.42 12.16 -8.50
C LEU A 244 -14.74 11.48 -8.05
N GLU A 245 -15.89 12.00 -8.50
CA GLU A 245 -17.20 11.44 -8.23
C GLU A 245 -17.37 10.03 -8.83
N ASP A 246 -16.85 9.81 -10.05
CA ASP A 246 -16.87 8.50 -10.69
C ASP A 246 -15.99 7.50 -9.94
N PHE A 247 -14.82 7.93 -9.47
CA PHE A 247 -13.92 7.12 -8.64
C PHE A 247 -14.59 6.74 -7.30
N CYS A 248 -15.19 7.71 -6.60
CA CYS A 248 -15.89 7.43 -5.34
C CYS A 248 -17.15 6.59 -5.54
N GLY A 249 -17.87 6.75 -6.64
CA GLY A 249 -18.99 5.88 -7.02
C GLY A 249 -18.57 4.43 -7.28
N MET A 250 -17.40 4.22 -7.88
CA MET A 250 -16.80 2.90 -8.06
C MET A 250 -16.44 2.27 -6.71
N ILE A 251 -15.85 3.04 -5.79
CA ILE A 251 -15.55 2.58 -4.41
C ILE A 251 -16.84 2.14 -3.70
N ALA A 252 -17.91 2.94 -3.77
CA ALA A 252 -19.19 2.61 -3.16
C ALA A 252 -19.77 1.28 -3.68
N ARG A 253 -19.80 1.10 -5.00
CA ARG A 253 -20.27 -0.16 -5.60
C ARG A 253 -19.41 -1.36 -5.21
N THR A 254 -18.10 -1.15 -5.07
CA THR A 254 -17.20 -2.23 -4.65
C THR A 254 -17.39 -2.56 -3.17
N ALA A 255 -17.59 -1.57 -2.32
CA ALA A 255 -17.92 -1.77 -0.90
C ALA A 255 -19.21 -2.58 -0.71
N GLU A 256 -20.24 -2.33 -1.53
CA GLU A 256 -21.47 -3.15 -1.54
C GLU A 256 -21.20 -4.63 -1.93
N MET A 257 -20.20 -4.86 -2.79
CA MET A 257 -19.87 -6.21 -3.29
C MET A 257 -19.05 -7.02 -2.30
N ILE A 258 -18.05 -6.41 -1.62
CA ILE A 258 -17.05 -7.15 -0.84
C ILE A 258 -16.96 -6.75 0.63
N GLY A 259 -17.70 -5.72 1.06
CA GLY A 259 -17.67 -5.16 2.40
C GLY A 259 -16.72 -3.96 2.52
N VAL A 260 -17.14 -2.94 3.27
CA VAL A 260 -16.36 -1.73 3.49
C VAL A 260 -15.07 -2.01 4.27
N GLU A 261 -15.04 -3.06 5.09
CA GLU A 261 -13.89 -3.48 5.88
C GLU A 261 -12.79 -4.19 5.05
N ARG A 262 -13.00 -4.37 3.75
CA ARG A 262 -12.07 -5.04 2.83
C ARG A 262 -11.42 -4.12 1.83
N ILE A 263 -11.64 -2.81 1.97
CA ILE A 263 -11.16 -1.83 1.01
C ILE A 263 -10.34 -0.74 1.69
N GLY A 264 -9.39 -0.19 0.94
CA GLY A 264 -8.54 0.93 1.34
C GLY A 264 -8.03 1.66 0.11
N ILE A 265 -7.11 2.58 0.29
CA ILE A 265 -6.40 3.23 -0.82
C ILE A 265 -5.05 2.53 -1.00
N GLY A 266 -4.65 2.34 -2.24
CA GLY A 266 -3.32 1.93 -2.66
C GLY A 266 -3.00 2.72 -3.90
N SER A 267 -2.62 3.99 -3.71
CA SER A 267 -2.67 5.04 -4.73
C SER A 267 -1.89 4.73 -5.99
N ASP A 268 -0.85 3.93 -5.87
CA ASP A 268 0.10 3.67 -6.96
C ASP A 268 0.75 4.98 -7.45
N LEU A 269 0.92 5.93 -6.54
CA LEU A 269 1.48 7.25 -6.83
C LEU A 269 2.96 7.12 -7.21
N CYS A 270 3.30 7.74 -8.35
CA CYS A 270 4.62 7.67 -8.96
C CYS A 270 5.14 9.08 -9.26
N GLN A 271 5.67 9.76 -8.24
CA GLN A 271 6.16 11.13 -8.38
C GLN A 271 7.60 11.16 -8.89
N ASN A 272 7.84 12.04 -9.87
CA ASN A 272 9.18 12.42 -10.33
C ASN A 272 10.05 11.27 -10.85
N GLN A 273 9.45 10.13 -11.25
CA GLN A 273 10.20 9.06 -11.88
C GLN A 273 10.59 9.43 -13.31
N PRO A 274 11.87 9.27 -13.69
CA PRO A 274 12.31 9.55 -15.05
C PRO A 274 11.84 8.45 -16.03
N ASP A 275 11.67 8.81 -17.30
CA ASP A 275 11.14 7.91 -18.34
C ASP A 275 11.91 6.58 -18.47
N ASN A 276 13.23 6.61 -18.28
CA ASN A 276 14.05 5.40 -18.35
C ASN A 276 13.73 4.41 -17.23
N VAL A 277 13.32 4.86 -16.07
CA VAL A 277 12.85 3.99 -14.97
C VAL A 277 11.52 3.37 -15.33
N VAL A 278 10.61 4.14 -15.91
CA VAL A 278 9.31 3.64 -16.40
C VAL A 278 9.50 2.60 -17.50
N GLU A 279 10.39 2.86 -18.43
CA GLU A 279 10.75 1.91 -19.49
C GLU A 279 11.31 0.60 -18.90
N TRP A 280 12.24 0.70 -17.95
CA TRP A 280 12.81 -0.45 -17.27
C TRP A 280 11.77 -1.26 -16.49
N MET A 281 10.88 -0.61 -15.76
CA MET A 281 9.78 -1.29 -15.03
C MET A 281 8.92 -2.12 -15.96
N ARG A 282 8.58 -1.57 -17.14
CA ARG A 282 7.69 -2.25 -18.09
C ARG A 282 8.36 -3.38 -18.83
N ASN A 283 9.62 -3.21 -19.20
CA ASN A 283 10.35 -4.14 -20.07
C ASN A 283 11.21 -5.15 -19.30
N GLY A 284 11.68 -4.82 -18.09
CA GLY A 284 12.67 -5.62 -17.38
C GLY A 284 14.01 -5.66 -18.10
N THR A 285 14.86 -6.64 -17.72
CA THR A 285 16.20 -6.84 -18.32
C THR A 285 16.23 -7.89 -19.43
N TRP A 286 15.14 -8.61 -19.64
CA TRP A 286 15.04 -9.78 -20.53
C TRP A 286 14.28 -9.49 -21.84
N SER A 287 13.58 -8.36 -21.95
CA SER A 287 12.81 -8.02 -23.16
C SER A 287 13.67 -7.38 -24.24
N ASN A 288 13.58 -7.88 -25.46
CA ASN A 288 14.20 -7.29 -26.65
C ASN A 288 13.23 -6.34 -27.39
N GLU A 289 11.92 -6.46 -27.13
CA GLU A 289 10.88 -5.63 -27.70
C GLU A 289 10.34 -4.73 -26.61
N ARG A 290 10.11 -3.44 -26.95
CA ARG A 290 9.57 -2.50 -25.98
C ARG A 290 8.10 -2.78 -25.73
N ASP A 291 7.77 -3.07 -24.49
CA ASP A 291 6.40 -3.12 -24.00
C ASP A 291 6.07 -1.80 -23.29
N PHE A 292 5.06 -1.11 -23.75
CA PHE A 292 4.57 0.12 -23.13
C PHE A 292 3.43 -0.12 -22.15
N GLY A 293 3.05 -1.40 -21.93
CA GLY A 293 1.89 -1.77 -21.14
C GLY A 293 0.63 -1.10 -21.70
N GLU A 294 -0.05 -0.34 -20.86
CA GLU A 294 -1.24 0.44 -21.24
C GLU A 294 -0.90 1.85 -21.77
N GLY A 295 0.42 2.19 -21.86
CA GLY A 295 0.92 3.42 -22.48
C GLY A 295 1.11 3.30 -24.00
N SER A 296 1.97 4.16 -24.58
CA SER A 296 2.38 4.10 -25.99
C SER A 296 3.81 4.64 -26.15
N ALA A 297 4.38 4.48 -27.35
CA ALA A 297 5.72 5.02 -27.66
C ALA A 297 5.77 6.56 -27.54
N GLU A 298 4.66 7.26 -27.78
CA GLU A 298 4.55 8.72 -27.67
C GLU A 298 4.36 9.16 -26.21
N LEU A 299 3.88 8.26 -25.34
CA LEU A 299 3.62 8.48 -23.91
C LEU A 299 4.29 7.37 -23.10
N ALA A 300 5.62 7.28 -23.24
CA ALA A 300 6.43 6.21 -22.64
C ALA A 300 6.62 6.38 -21.11
N GLY A 301 6.52 7.62 -20.61
CA GLY A 301 6.64 7.96 -19.19
C GLY A 301 5.39 7.67 -18.36
N PHE A 302 5.38 8.12 -17.12
CA PHE A 302 4.16 8.10 -16.31
C PHE A 302 3.16 9.12 -16.83
N PRO A 303 1.86 8.74 -16.95
CA PRO A 303 0.82 9.69 -17.29
C PRO A 303 0.63 10.73 -16.17
N GLU A 304 0.16 11.94 -16.55
CA GLU A 304 -0.22 12.94 -15.56
C GLU A 304 -1.29 12.38 -14.62
N GLN A 305 -1.14 12.65 -13.33
CA GLN A 305 -2.13 12.28 -12.32
C GLN A 305 -3.45 13.06 -12.54
N PRO A 306 -4.60 12.50 -12.11
CA PRO A 306 -5.85 13.25 -12.10
C PRO A 306 -5.72 14.54 -11.29
N GLU A 307 -6.43 15.60 -11.71
CA GLU A 307 -6.34 16.91 -11.07
C GLU A 307 -6.62 16.88 -9.55
N TRP A 308 -7.46 15.96 -9.11
CA TRP A 308 -7.87 15.79 -7.72
C TRP A 308 -6.91 14.93 -6.86
N PHE A 309 -5.85 14.34 -7.47
CA PHE A 309 -4.85 13.54 -6.73
C PHE A 309 -3.47 13.64 -7.40
N ARG A 310 -2.69 14.64 -7.07
CA ARG A 310 -1.37 14.92 -7.65
C ARG A 310 -0.22 14.49 -6.76
N ASP A 311 -0.42 14.58 -5.45
CA ASP A 311 0.58 14.23 -4.44
C ASP A 311 -0.05 13.78 -3.12
N ASN A 312 0.78 13.51 -2.13
CA ASN A 312 0.37 12.98 -0.84
C ASN A 312 -0.55 13.90 -0.01
N ARG A 313 -0.71 15.18 -0.37
CA ARG A 313 -1.61 16.14 0.32
C ARG A 313 -3.05 16.02 -0.15
N ASP A 314 -3.30 15.28 -1.23
CA ASP A 314 -4.61 15.22 -1.90
C ASP A 314 -5.54 14.11 -1.39
N PHE A 315 -5.12 13.29 -0.43
CA PHE A 315 -5.96 12.22 0.14
C PHE A 315 -7.31 12.73 0.67
N GLU A 316 -7.34 13.93 1.27
CA GLU A 316 -8.59 14.51 1.80
C GLU A 316 -9.61 14.79 0.70
N ASN A 317 -9.21 15.02 -0.56
CA ASN A 317 -10.13 15.16 -1.68
C ASN A 317 -10.97 13.89 -1.85
N ILE A 318 -10.34 12.70 -1.78
CA ILE A 318 -11.01 11.40 -1.84
C ILE A 318 -11.96 11.26 -0.65
N PHE A 319 -11.50 11.51 0.58
CA PHE A 319 -12.30 11.32 1.79
C PHE A 319 -13.50 12.27 1.83
N SER A 320 -13.31 13.53 1.43
CA SER A 320 -14.40 14.49 1.30
C SER A 320 -15.44 14.05 0.26
N CYS A 321 -15.01 13.44 -0.85
CA CYS A 321 -15.92 12.92 -1.85
C CYS A 321 -16.65 11.65 -1.38
N LEU A 322 -15.99 10.74 -0.67
CA LEU A 322 -16.64 9.56 -0.07
C LEU A 322 -17.77 9.97 0.89
N ARG A 323 -17.57 11.00 1.74
CA ARG A 323 -18.64 11.56 2.59
C ARG A 323 -19.84 12.04 1.76
N LYS A 324 -19.59 12.74 0.66
CA LYS A 324 -20.63 13.20 -0.27
C LYS A 324 -21.35 12.05 -0.98
N THR A 325 -20.65 10.94 -1.22
CA THR A 325 -21.21 9.72 -1.83
C THR A 325 -22.06 8.91 -0.85
N GLY A 326 -22.03 9.25 0.46
CA GLY A 326 -22.91 8.67 1.47
C GLY A 326 -22.21 7.77 2.50
N PHE A 327 -20.88 7.65 2.45
CA PHE A 327 -20.14 6.96 3.51
C PHE A 327 -20.20 7.74 4.83
N SER A 328 -20.42 7.04 5.93
CA SER A 328 -20.31 7.61 7.28
C SER A 328 -18.83 7.94 7.62
N GLU A 329 -18.62 8.81 8.62
CA GLU A 329 -17.26 9.12 9.09
C GLU A 329 -16.46 7.88 9.48
N ASN A 330 -17.08 6.92 10.15
CA ASN A 330 -16.44 5.67 10.53
C ASN A 330 -15.99 4.85 9.30
N GLU A 331 -16.81 4.78 8.26
CA GLU A 331 -16.46 4.09 7.02
C GLU A 331 -15.33 4.82 6.27
N VAL A 332 -15.34 6.15 6.26
CA VAL A 332 -14.25 6.95 5.68
C VAL A 332 -12.94 6.71 6.45
N GLU A 333 -12.95 6.73 7.79
CA GLU A 333 -11.78 6.43 8.61
C GLU A 333 -11.25 5.00 8.36
N ARG A 334 -12.16 4.03 8.17
CA ARG A 334 -11.78 2.67 7.80
C ARG A 334 -11.08 2.61 6.46
N ILE A 335 -11.65 3.23 5.42
CA ILE A 335 -11.06 3.26 4.07
C ILE A 335 -9.75 4.04 4.06
N ALA A 336 -9.65 5.13 4.84
CA ALA A 336 -8.44 5.94 4.92
C ALA A 336 -7.23 5.15 5.46
N GLY A 337 -7.43 4.24 6.42
CA GLY A 337 -6.30 3.49 6.95
C GLY A 337 -6.63 2.42 7.99
N LEU A 338 -7.75 2.51 8.73
CA LEU A 338 -8.01 1.54 9.80
C LEU A 338 -8.15 0.11 9.27
N ASN A 339 -8.70 -0.09 8.07
CA ASN A 339 -8.76 -1.42 7.44
C ASN A 339 -7.37 -1.99 7.14
N TRP A 340 -6.45 -1.16 6.63
CA TRP A 340 -5.06 -1.54 6.44
C TRP A 340 -4.37 -1.84 7.77
N LEU A 341 -4.58 -1.02 8.80
CA LEU A 341 -4.01 -1.26 10.13
C LEU A 341 -4.45 -2.60 10.70
N GLU A 342 -5.76 -2.89 10.71
CA GLU A 342 -6.31 -4.18 11.16
C GLU A 342 -5.79 -5.37 10.32
N PHE A 343 -5.56 -5.15 9.02
CA PHE A 343 -4.97 -6.15 8.15
C PHE A 343 -3.50 -6.40 8.51
N PHE A 344 -2.71 -5.35 8.80
CA PHE A 344 -1.31 -5.48 9.23
C PHE A 344 -1.19 -6.22 10.57
N GLU A 345 -2.06 -5.91 11.55
CA GLU A 345 -2.11 -6.63 12.84
C GLU A 345 -2.30 -8.14 12.68
N LYS A 346 -3.06 -8.57 11.66
CA LYS A 346 -3.35 -9.98 11.39
C LYS A 346 -2.32 -10.66 10.51
N SER A 347 -1.57 -9.88 9.72
CA SER A 347 -0.78 -10.41 8.60
C SER A 347 0.73 -10.28 8.79
N PHE A 348 1.21 -9.27 9.50
CA PHE A 348 2.65 -9.07 9.73
C PHE A 348 3.13 -9.94 10.91
N GLY A 349 4.16 -10.73 10.64
CA GLY A 349 4.75 -11.62 11.62
C GLY A 349 4.08 -13.01 11.71
N PRO A 350 4.76 -13.93 12.39
CA PRO A 350 4.37 -15.34 12.47
C PRO A 350 3.10 -15.58 13.28
#